data_a3ce08c1fe2ca0d284d9ff3792d18f6a
#
_entry.id   a3ce08c1fe2ca0d284d9ff3792d18f6a
#
_cell.length_a   1.000
_cell.length_b   1.000
_cell.length_c   1.000
_cell.angle_alpha   90.00
_cell.angle_beta   90.00
_cell.angle_gamma   90.00
#
_symmetry.space_group_name_H-M   'P 1'
#
loop_
_entity.id
_entity.type
_entity.pdbx_description
1 polymer ?
#
loop_
_entity_poly.entity_id
_entity_poly.type
_entity_poly.pdbx_seq_one_letter_code
_entity_poly.pdbx_strand_id
1 'polypeptide(L)'
;MCMKNIFWLLMLICFNGLAQLVPSLREQRPNIVLIISDDHAYQAISAYGSKLMQTPGIDRIANEGVLFNKAYVTNSICGPSRATIITGKYSHKNGFKDNEHSSFDGSQNTFIKELTKAGYQTAWIGKWHLETEPQGFSYWQVLPGQGSYYNPDFNMMDG
;
A
#
# COMPACT_ATOMS: atom_id res chain seq x y z
N MET A 1 -66.59 -0.58 1.18
CA MET A 1 -65.23 -0.98 0.76
C MET A 1 -64.30 -0.66 1.92
N CYS A 2 -63.62 -1.67 2.43
CA CYS A 2 -63.36 -1.90 3.84
C CYS A 2 -62.09 -1.15 4.35
N MET A 3 -62.19 -0.41 5.44
CA MET A 3 -61.11 0.26 6.19
C MET A 3 -59.87 -0.63 6.42
N LYS A 4 -60.00 -1.95 6.42
CA LYS A 4 -58.89 -2.90 6.54
C LYS A 4 -57.85 -2.77 5.41
N ASN A 5 -58.29 -2.47 4.18
CA ASN A 5 -57.37 -2.38 3.03
C ASN A 5 -56.53 -1.12 3.04
N ILE A 6 -57.01 -0.03 3.65
CA ILE A 6 -56.27 1.22 3.77
C ILE A 6 -55.17 1.08 4.80
N PHE A 7 -55.39 0.33 5.89
CA PHE A 7 -54.41 0.10 6.92
C PHE A 7 -53.19 -0.70 6.41
N TRP A 8 -53.44 -1.70 5.58
CA TRP A 8 -52.34 -2.49 4.95
C TRP A 8 -51.57 -1.67 3.92
N LEU A 9 -52.23 -0.78 3.19
CA LEU A 9 -51.56 0.09 2.22
C LEU A 9 -50.66 1.11 2.92
N LEU A 10 -51.11 1.68 4.05
CA LEU A 10 -50.28 2.61 4.86
C LEU A 10 -49.10 1.92 5.52
N MET A 11 -49.24 0.67 5.98
CA MET A 11 -48.11 -0.12 6.51
C MET A 11 -47.05 -0.43 5.44
N LEU A 12 -47.48 -0.75 4.22
CA LEU A 12 -46.54 -0.98 3.10
C LEU A 12 -45.76 0.27 2.69
N ILE A 13 -46.38 1.43 2.74
CA ILE A 13 -45.76 2.71 2.42
C ILE A 13 -44.73 3.10 3.51
N CYS A 14 -45.07 2.89 4.79
CA CYS A 14 -44.15 3.14 5.90
C CYS A 14 -42.94 2.20 5.86
N PHE A 15 -43.10 0.93 5.48
CA PHE A 15 -41.97 -0.01 5.39
C PHE A 15 -41.02 0.32 4.26
N ASN A 16 -41.52 0.79 3.11
CA ASN A 16 -40.67 1.23 1.99
C ASN A 16 -39.97 2.58 2.26
N GLY A 17 -40.61 3.47 3.04
CA GLY A 17 -40.02 4.77 3.42
C GLY A 17 -38.86 4.66 4.42
N LEU A 18 -38.94 3.70 5.36
CA LEU A 18 -37.85 3.46 6.32
C LEU A 18 -36.63 2.78 5.68
N ALA A 19 -36.82 1.96 4.66
CA ALA A 19 -35.70 1.31 3.96
C ALA A 19 -34.83 2.29 3.16
N GLN A 20 -35.36 3.46 2.80
CA GLN A 20 -34.61 4.53 2.10
C GLN A 20 -33.88 5.49 3.04
N LEU A 21 -34.16 5.44 4.34
CA LEU A 21 -33.56 6.30 5.36
C LEU A 21 -32.33 5.72 6.04
N VAL A 22 -31.95 4.48 5.72
CA VAL A 22 -30.65 3.94 6.13
C VAL A 22 -29.63 4.49 5.14
N PRO A 23 -28.79 5.51 5.53
CA PRO A 23 -27.66 5.87 4.69
C PRO A 23 -26.90 4.57 4.44
N SER A 24 -26.67 4.20 3.20
CA SER A 24 -25.73 3.12 2.92
C SER A 24 -24.43 3.57 3.62
N LEU A 25 -24.06 2.89 4.69
CA LEU A 25 -22.74 2.97 5.26
C LEU A 25 -21.83 2.42 4.16
N ARG A 26 -21.54 3.29 3.20
CA ARG A 26 -20.48 3.03 2.24
C ARG A 26 -19.27 2.91 3.14
N GLU A 27 -18.85 1.69 3.34
CA GLU A 27 -17.68 1.37 4.14
C GLU A 27 -16.55 2.25 3.61
N GLN A 28 -16.22 3.31 4.36
CA GLN A 28 -15.18 4.25 3.95
C GLN A 28 -13.87 3.49 4.10
N ARG A 29 -13.43 2.91 3.00
CA ARG A 29 -12.15 2.22 2.96
C ARG A 29 -11.04 3.25 3.22
N PRO A 30 -10.13 3.00 4.17
CA PRO A 30 -9.05 3.92 4.44
C PRO A 30 -8.11 4.02 3.25
N ASN A 31 -7.54 5.20 3.03
CA ASN A 31 -6.37 5.34 2.16
C ASN A 31 -5.16 4.69 2.84
N ILE A 32 -4.35 3.98 2.06
CA ILE A 32 -3.16 3.30 2.54
C ILE A 32 -1.94 3.94 1.86
N VAL A 33 -1.02 4.47 2.65
CA VAL A 33 0.24 5.06 2.17
C VAL A 33 1.40 4.29 2.79
N LEU A 34 2.22 3.66 1.95
CA LEU A 34 3.47 3.01 2.34
C LEU A 34 4.65 3.87 1.88
N ILE A 35 5.47 4.36 2.81
CA ILE A 35 6.66 5.14 2.52
C ILE A 35 7.88 4.32 2.91
N ILE A 36 8.77 4.10 1.95
CA ILE A 36 10.04 3.37 2.16
C ILE A 36 11.19 4.34 1.90
N SER A 37 12.02 4.57 2.90
CA SER A 37 13.28 5.30 2.77
C SER A 37 14.40 4.30 2.57
N ASP A 38 15.07 4.36 1.43
CA ASP A 38 16.23 3.51 1.11
C ASP A 38 17.48 4.02 1.80
N ASP A 39 18.35 3.13 2.25
CA ASP A 39 19.61 3.44 2.94
C ASP A 39 19.47 4.41 4.15
N HIS A 40 18.32 4.40 4.82
CA HIS A 40 18.04 5.23 5.97
C HIS A 40 18.09 4.42 7.27
N ALA A 41 19.21 4.50 7.95
CA ALA A 41 19.39 3.80 9.22
C ALA A 41 18.50 4.41 10.34
N TYR A 42 17.89 3.58 11.17
CA TYR A 42 17.07 4.05 12.28
C TYR A 42 17.83 4.94 13.27
N GLN A 43 19.18 4.78 13.36
CA GLN A 43 20.06 5.64 14.17
C GLN A 43 20.09 7.10 13.69
N ALA A 44 19.61 7.39 12.48
CA ALA A 44 19.50 8.76 11.96
C ALA A 44 18.09 9.36 12.16
N ILE A 45 17.16 8.62 12.78
CA ILE A 45 15.78 9.07 13.00
C ILE A 45 15.62 9.58 14.44
N SER A 46 15.17 10.82 14.61
CA SER A 46 15.06 11.44 15.94
C SER A 46 14.03 10.78 16.84
N ALA A 47 12.96 10.20 16.31
CA ALA A 47 11.99 9.41 17.09
C ALA A 47 12.60 8.19 17.80
N TYR A 48 13.73 7.67 17.31
CA TYR A 48 14.52 6.61 17.97
C TYR A 48 15.64 7.15 18.88
N GLY A 49 15.64 8.46 19.19
CA GLY A 49 16.61 9.09 20.05
C GLY A 49 17.89 9.57 19.34
N SER A 50 17.91 9.58 18.03
CA SER A 50 19.03 10.14 17.25
C SER A 50 19.25 11.62 17.56
N LYS A 51 20.52 12.01 17.64
CA LYS A 51 20.95 13.41 17.76
C LYS A 51 21.66 13.91 16.50
N LEU A 52 21.76 13.08 15.46
CA LEU A 52 22.45 13.40 14.23
C LEU A 52 21.66 14.43 13.40
N MET A 53 20.34 14.30 13.39
CA MET A 53 19.45 15.20 12.67
C MET A 53 18.05 15.15 13.28
N GLN A 54 17.24 16.14 12.94
CA GLN A 54 15.81 16.14 13.31
C GLN A 54 14.99 15.61 12.14
N THR A 55 14.06 14.71 12.44
CA THR A 55 13.15 14.11 11.44
C THR A 55 11.68 14.39 11.80
N PRO A 56 11.23 15.66 11.81
CA PRO A 56 9.94 16.05 12.40
C PRO A 56 8.74 15.40 11.72
N GLY A 57 8.81 15.11 10.42
CA GLY A 57 7.75 14.40 9.70
C GLY A 57 7.60 12.95 10.13
N ILE A 58 8.72 12.24 10.33
CA ILE A 58 8.75 10.86 10.82
C ILE A 58 8.35 10.83 12.30
N ASP A 59 8.87 11.77 13.09
CA ASP A 59 8.55 11.88 14.51
C ASP A 59 7.06 12.13 14.75
N ARG A 60 6.39 12.90 13.88
CA ARG A 60 4.95 13.07 13.95
C ARG A 60 4.21 11.76 13.75
N ILE A 61 4.61 10.95 12.76
CA ILE A 61 4.01 9.63 12.53
C ILE A 61 4.22 8.73 13.76
N ALA A 62 5.42 8.75 14.35
CA ALA A 62 5.73 7.99 15.54
C ALA A 62 4.90 8.41 16.75
N ASN A 63 4.66 9.71 16.93
CA ASN A 63 3.93 10.28 18.07
C ASN A 63 2.41 10.12 17.93
N GLU A 64 1.87 10.18 16.71
CA GLU A 64 0.44 10.05 16.45
C GLU A 64 0.02 8.60 16.16
N GLY A 65 0.96 7.70 15.95
CA GLY A 65 0.76 6.30 15.58
C GLY A 65 1.48 5.32 16.48
N VAL A 66 2.20 4.37 15.88
CA VAL A 66 2.94 3.32 16.59
C VAL A 66 4.40 3.31 16.17
N LEU A 67 5.31 3.37 17.14
CA LEU A 67 6.74 3.21 16.93
C LEU A 67 7.18 1.77 17.24
N PHE A 68 7.75 1.09 16.24
CA PHE A 68 8.26 -0.27 16.39
C PHE A 68 9.74 -0.27 16.77
N ASN A 69 10.05 -0.58 18.01
CA ASN A 69 11.43 -0.66 18.51
C ASN A 69 12.16 -1.96 18.09
N LYS A 70 11.41 -2.97 17.66
CA LYS A 70 11.93 -4.28 17.25
C LYS A 70 11.25 -4.70 15.96
N ALA A 71 11.70 -4.14 14.84
CA ALA A 71 11.31 -4.56 13.50
C ALA A 71 12.52 -5.22 12.83
N TYR A 72 12.28 -6.32 12.10
CA TYR A 72 13.32 -7.12 11.46
C TYR A 72 12.99 -7.31 9.99
N VAL A 73 14.02 -7.30 9.16
CA VAL A 73 13.90 -7.63 7.74
C VAL A 73 14.32 -9.07 7.49
N THR A 74 13.73 -9.69 6.48
CA THR A 74 14.03 -11.09 6.12
C THR A 74 15.25 -11.20 5.22
N ASN A 75 15.53 -10.15 4.43
CA ASN A 75 16.68 -10.01 3.57
C ASN A 75 16.99 -8.53 3.42
N SER A 76 18.08 -8.06 4.00
CA SER A 76 18.43 -6.64 4.19
C SER A 76 19.14 -6.02 2.98
N ILE A 77 18.73 -6.34 1.77
CA ILE A 77 19.24 -5.75 0.52
C ILE A 77 18.07 -5.30 -0.35
N CYS A 78 18.27 -4.27 -1.17
CA CYS A 78 17.23 -3.51 -1.88
C CYS A 78 16.12 -4.35 -2.53
N GLY A 79 16.42 -5.07 -3.61
CA GLY A 79 15.43 -5.83 -4.37
C GLY A 79 14.80 -6.97 -3.56
N PRO A 80 15.58 -7.84 -2.90
CA PRO A 80 15.04 -8.90 -2.05
C PRO A 80 14.10 -8.41 -0.94
N SER A 81 14.43 -7.29 -0.28
CA SER A 81 13.56 -6.67 0.71
C SER A 81 12.24 -6.21 0.09
N ARG A 82 12.31 -5.53 -1.07
CA ARG A 82 11.16 -5.04 -1.82
C ARG A 82 10.26 -6.19 -2.29
N ALA A 83 10.84 -7.24 -2.84
CA ALA A 83 10.11 -8.45 -3.23
C ALA A 83 9.40 -9.11 -2.02
N THR A 84 10.06 -9.12 -0.85
CA THR A 84 9.47 -9.61 0.38
C THR A 84 8.30 -8.74 0.83
N ILE A 85 8.44 -7.41 0.80
CA ILE A 85 7.38 -6.48 1.19
C ILE A 85 6.15 -6.68 0.32
N ILE A 86 6.29 -6.72 -1.01
CA ILE A 86 5.13 -6.82 -1.91
C ILE A 86 4.46 -8.19 -1.92
N THR A 87 5.20 -9.27 -1.66
CA THR A 87 4.68 -10.65 -1.69
C THR A 87 4.29 -11.20 -0.32
N GLY A 88 4.81 -10.63 0.77
CA GLY A 88 4.71 -11.21 2.11
C GLY A 88 5.47 -12.55 2.26
N LYS A 89 6.40 -12.87 1.34
CA LYS A 89 7.12 -14.15 1.31
C LYS A 89 8.62 -13.92 1.50
N TYR A 90 9.28 -14.85 2.18
CA TYR A 90 10.74 -14.89 2.24
C TYR A 90 11.37 -15.01 0.84
N SER A 91 12.58 -14.51 0.66
CA SER A 91 13.30 -14.48 -0.63
C SER A 91 13.41 -15.86 -1.28
N HIS A 92 13.63 -16.93 -0.50
CA HIS A 92 13.68 -18.30 -1.02
C HIS A 92 12.31 -18.83 -1.49
N LYS A 93 11.20 -18.16 -1.12
CA LYS A 93 9.84 -18.51 -1.55
C LYS A 93 9.34 -17.62 -2.69
N ASN A 94 9.73 -16.32 -2.71
CA ASN A 94 9.36 -15.43 -3.78
C ASN A 94 10.32 -15.49 -4.99
N GLY A 95 11.49 -16.15 -4.82
CA GLY A 95 12.48 -16.35 -5.87
C GLY A 95 13.49 -15.21 -6.05
N PHE A 96 13.26 -14.04 -5.47
CA PHE A 96 14.15 -12.89 -5.59
C PHE A 96 15.16 -12.86 -4.43
N LYS A 97 16.39 -13.30 -4.70
CA LYS A 97 17.40 -13.58 -3.67
C LYS A 97 18.51 -12.55 -3.57
N ASP A 98 18.85 -11.92 -4.69
CA ASP A 98 19.95 -10.96 -4.82
C ASP A 98 19.61 -9.90 -5.89
N ASN A 99 20.42 -8.85 -5.99
CA ASN A 99 20.22 -7.75 -6.97
C ASN A 99 20.92 -8.02 -8.32
N GLU A 100 21.70 -9.09 -8.45
CA GLU A 100 22.56 -9.31 -9.60
C GLU A 100 21.98 -10.35 -10.58
N HIS A 101 21.38 -11.41 -10.04
CA HIS A 101 20.97 -12.57 -10.81
C HIS A 101 19.46 -12.84 -10.70
N SER A 102 18.77 -12.14 -9.80
CA SER A 102 17.35 -12.36 -9.58
C SER A 102 16.50 -11.43 -10.44
N SER A 103 15.39 -11.97 -10.97
CA SER A 103 14.35 -11.23 -11.65
C SER A 103 13.01 -11.56 -11.00
N PHE A 104 12.17 -10.57 -10.76
CA PHE A 104 10.91 -10.77 -10.05
C PHE A 104 9.86 -11.39 -10.96
N ASP A 105 9.33 -12.53 -10.55
CA ASP A 105 8.16 -13.11 -11.19
C ASP A 105 6.90 -12.31 -10.84
N GLY A 106 6.52 -11.39 -11.72
CA GLY A 106 5.33 -10.55 -11.58
C GLY A 106 4.00 -11.31 -11.61
N SER A 107 3.98 -12.60 -11.99
CA SER A 107 2.76 -13.42 -11.95
C SER A 107 2.33 -13.76 -10.53
N GLN A 108 3.25 -13.71 -9.58
CA GLN A 108 2.99 -14.00 -8.18
C GLN A 108 1.89 -13.10 -7.60
N ASN A 109 1.21 -13.62 -6.59
CA ASN A 109 0.28 -12.82 -5.80
C ASN A 109 1.02 -11.80 -4.95
N THR A 110 0.54 -10.56 -4.96
CA THR A 110 1.09 -9.44 -4.20
C THR A 110 -0.04 -8.70 -3.47
N PHE A 111 0.27 -7.99 -2.39
CA PHE A 111 -0.76 -7.21 -1.70
C PHE A 111 -1.36 -6.13 -2.61
N ILE A 112 -0.60 -5.64 -3.58
CA ILE A 112 -1.07 -4.67 -4.58
C ILE A 112 -2.22 -5.28 -5.39
N LYS A 113 -2.03 -6.49 -5.93
CA LYS A 113 -3.06 -7.19 -6.70
C LYS A 113 -4.32 -7.44 -5.86
N GLU A 114 -4.15 -7.77 -4.58
CA GLU A 114 -5.30 -7.95 -3.68
C GLU A 114 -6.03 -6.64 -3.40
N LEU A 115 -5.31 -5.54 -3.19
CA LEU A 115 -5.92 -4.21 -3.05
C LEU A 115 -6.66 -3.79 -4.33
N THR A 116 -6.06 -4.01 -5.51
CA THR A 116 -6.71 -3.73 -6.79
C THR A 116 -7.98 -4.55 -6.98
N LYS A 117 -7.95 -5.85 -6.68
CA LYS A 117 -9.17 -6.70 -6.67
C LYS A 117 -10.22 -6.20 -5.68
N ALA A 118 -9.81 -5.65 -4.56
CA ALA A 118 -10.70 -5.03 -3.59
C ALA A 118 -11.21 -3.65 -4.02
N GLY A 119 -10.85 -3.16 -5.21
CA GLY A 119 -11.33 -1.91 -5.79
C GLY A 119 -10.55 -0.66 -5.36
N TYR A 120 -9.34 -0.82 -4.83
CA TYR A 120 -8.43 0.30 -4.62
C TYR A 120 -7.76 0.71 -5.94
N GLN A 121 -7.54 2.01 -6.11
CA GLN A 121 -6.53 2.51 -7.03
C GLN A 121 -5.17 2.39 -6.37
N THR A 122 -4.22 1.77 -7.07
CA THR A 122 -2.91 1.46 -6.53
C THR A 122 -1.83 2.16 -7.35
N ALA A 123 -0.83 2.74 -6.68
CA ALA A 123 0.28 3.38 -7.34
C ALA A 123 1.62 3.00 -6.70
N TRP A 124 2.67 2.96 -7.52
CA TRP A 124 4.05 2.88 -7.06
C TRP A 124 4.88 4.01 -7.69
N ILE A 125 5.56 4.79 -6.85
CA ILE A 125 6.37 5.93 -7.29
C ILE A 125 7.75 5.81 -6.66
N GLY A 126 8.82 5.91 -7.46
CA GLY A 126 10.20 5.87 -7.02
C GLY A 126 10.90 4.54 -7.30
N LYS A 127 11.84 4.15 -6.44
CA LYS A 127 12.67 2.96 -6.67
C LYS A 127 11.85 1.68 -6.64
N TRP A 128 11.93 0.91 -7.74
CA TRP A 128 11.34 -0.43 -7.89
C TRP A 128 12.38 -1.52 -7.66
N HIS A 129 13.41 -1.55 -8.48
CA HIS A 129 14.59 -2.41 -8.37
C HIS A 129 14.27 -3.91 -8.28
N LEU A 130 13.33 -4.38 -9.08
CA LEU A 130 12.94 -5.79 -9.17
C LEU A 130 13.19 -6.40 -10.56
N GLU A 131 13.95 -5.69 -11.43
CA GLU A 131 14.42 -6.11 -12.76
C GLU A 131 13.29 -6.46 -13.75
N THR A 132 12.04 -6.11 -13.43
CA THR A 132 10.85 -6.27 -14.28
C THR A 132 9.95 -5.07 -14.10
N GLU A 133 9.03 -4.85 -15.03
CA GLU A 133 8.02 -3.82 -14.87
C GLU A 133 7.05 -4.14 -13.72
N PRO A 134 6.59 -3.11 -12.97
CA PRO A 134 5.58 -3.28 -11.94
C PRO A 134 4.27 -3.83 -12.52
N GLN A 135 3.70 -4.84 -11.87
CA GLN A 135 2.45 -5.45 -12.32
C GLN A 135 1.35 -5.34 -11.27
N GLY A 136 0.12 -5.18 -11.74
CA GLY A 136 -1.07 -5.13 -10.90
C GLY A 136 -1.37 -3.76 -10.28
N PHE A 137 -0.64 -2.73 -10.67
CA PHE A 137 -0.89 -1.34 -10.28
C PHE A 137 -1.85 -0.64 -11.25
N SER A 138 -2.58 0.34 -10.74
CA SER A 138 -3.35 1.29 -11.55
C SER A 138 -2.44 2.35 -12.19
N TYR A 139 -1.31 2.65 -11.55
CA TYR A 139 -0.29 3.58 -12.03
C TYR A 139 1.07 3.24 -11.46
N TRP A 140 2.13 3.46 -12.22
CA TRP A 140 3.48 3.42 -11.69
C TRP A 140 4.42 4.40 -12.43
N GLN A 141 5.38 4.91 -11.67
CA GLN A 141 6.48 5.73 -12.15
C GLN A 141 7.73 5.33 -11.38
N VAL A 142 8.67 4.65 -12.02
CA VAL A 142 9.77 3.99 -11.33
C VAL A 142 11.12 4.39 -11.86
N LEU A 143 12.10 4.41 -10.97
CA LEU A 143 13.49 4.62 -11.32
C LEU A 143 14.03 3.39 -12.07
N PRO A 144 14.81 3.56 -13.17
CA PRO A 144 15.51 2.46 -13.80
C PRO A 144 16.59 1.91 -12.84
N GLY A 145 16.54 0.61 -12.57
CA GLY A 145 17.47 -0.08 -11.67
C GLY A 145 17.60 0.59 -10.30
N GLN A 146 18.83 0.98 -9.93
CA GLN A 146 19.12 1.70 -8.69
C GLN A 146 18.58 3.13 -8.69
N GLY A 147 18.49 3.75 -9.86
CA GLY A 147 18.18 5.16 -10.02
C GLY A 147 19.36 6.10 -9.80
N SER A 148 19.27 7.29 -10.38
CA SER A 148 20.22 8.38 -10.13
C SER A 148 19.78 9.20 -8.91
N TYR A 149 20.73 9.66 -8.08
CA TYR A 149 20.44 10.51 -6.93
C TYR A 149 20.12 11.96 -7.30
N TYR A 150 20.54 12.40 -8.49
CA TYR A 150 20.31 13.75 -9.00
C TYR A 150 19.60 13.69 -10.34
N ASN A 151 18.52 14.46 -10.47
CA ASN A 151 17.73 14.58 -11.70
C ASN A 151 17.47 13.21 -12.36
N PRO A 152 16.87 12.26 -11.63
CA PRO A 152 16.66 10.92 -12.17
C PRO A 152 15.61 10.95 -13.27
N ASP A 153 15.86 10.17 -14.32
CA ASP A 153 14.82 9.79 -15.26
C ASP A 153 13.89 8.75 -14.63
N PHE A 154 12.65 8.72 -15.08
CA PHE A 154 11.67 7.75 -14.64
C PHE A 154 11.12 6.97 -15.83
N ASN A 155 11.02 5.67 -15.68
CA ASN A 155 10.17 4.85 -16.53
C ASN A 155 8.73 5.02 -16.08
N MET A 156 7.83 5.27 -17.02
CA MET A 156 6.40 5.48 -16.76
C MET A 156 5.58 4.35 -17.37
N MET A 157 4.40 4.11 -16.82
CA MET A 157 3.50 3.07 -17.27
C MET A 157 3.05 3.25 -18.72
N ASP A 158 2.99 4.50 -19.20
CA ASP A 158 2.50 4.85 -20.54
C ASP A 158 3.65 5.07 -21.56
N GLY A 159 4.90 4.78 -21.20
CA GLY A 159 6.10 4.90 -22.04
C GLY A 159 6.84 6.21 -21.90
#